data_5ea74088426c82d8566b0503433b2c5a
#
_entry.id   5ea74088426c82d8566b0503433b2c5a
#
_cell.length_a   1.000
_cell.length_b   1.000
_cell.length_c   1.000
_cell.angle_alpha   90.00
_cell.angle_beta   90.00
_cell.angle_gamma   90.00
#
_symmetry.space_group_name_H-M   'P 1'
#
loop_
_entity.id
_entity.type
_entity.pdbx_description
1 polymer ?
#
loop_
_entity_poly.entity_id
_entity_poly.type
_entity_poly.pdbx_seq_one_letter_code
_entity_poly.pdbx_strand_id
1 'polypeptide(L)'
;ETQDLYAKYGVSPMGSCIQLLIQMPILFALYRVFYNIPAYLSNVKSIFTGLADSIVHTSGYAKVMTGLAKTANVTGTTFKGTGSASQNFVIDVLYKLPDIGWSKLKDSFTSLGSQIDSTHAALHSVNYFGNLNISDTPWRLITYGFGNHMVGLGIGALLIPIVAYATQVLNMKMTPQSDQNDQMARQMRSMSLLMPLMTLFI
;
A
#
# COMPACT_ATOMS: atom_id res chain seq x y z
N GLU A 1 -41.70 15.12 -0.65
CA GLU A 1 -41.77 14.80 -2.09
C GLU A 1 -40.89 13.62 -2.49
N THR A 2 -39.55 13.59 -2.22
CA THR A 2 -38.70 12.44 -2.56
C THR A 2 -39.02 11.18 -1.74
N GLN A 3 -39.36 11.32 -0.47
CA GLN A 3 -39.75 10.19 0.40
C GLN A 3 -41.08 9.58 -0.03
N ASP A 4 -42.02 10.41 -0.49
CA ASP A 4 -43.35 9.95 -0.97
C ASP A 4 -43.22 9.17 -2.28
N LEU A 5 -42.27 9.56 -3.13
CA LEU A 5 -41.95 8.83 -4.36
C LEU A 5 -41.35 7.45 -4.07
N TYR A 6 -40.41 7.35 -3.12
CA TYR A 6 -39.87 6.06 -2.69
C TYR A 6 -40.92 5.12 -2.10
N ALA A 7 -41.85 5.66 -1.29
CA ALA A 7 -42.97 4.91 -0.75
C ALA A 7 -43.95 4.43 -1.85
N LYS A 8 -44.15 5.25 -2.86
CA LYS A 8 -45.07 4.94 -3.97
C LYS A 8 -44.55 3.83 -4.91
N TYR A 9 -43.20 3.77 -5.07
CA TYR A 9 -42.56 2.76 -5.94
C TYR A 9 -42.01 1.56 -5.17
N GLY A 10 -42.21 1.49 -3.84
CA GLY A 10 -41.74 0.39 -3.01
C GLY A 10 -40.22 0.22 -2.97
N VAL A 11 -39.46 1.28 -3.31
CA VAL A 11 -38.02 1.27 -3.36
C VAL A 11 -37.46 1.89 -2.07
N SER A 12 -36.70 1.13 -1.30
CA SER A 12 -36.07 1.66 -0.08
C SER A 12 -34.77 2.39 -0.40
N PRO A 13 -34.60 3.65 0.03
CA PRO A 13 -33.31 4.35 -0.09
C PRO A 13 -32.19 3.67 0.70
N MET A 14 -32.55 2.78 1.63
CA MET A 14 -31.62 1.98 2.43
C MET A 14 -30.99 0.80 1.65
N GLY A 15 -31.49 0.42 0.49
CA GLY A 15 -30.96 -0.71 -0.28
C GLY A 15 -29.49 -0.58 -0.65
N SER A 16 -29.08 0.61 -1.08
CA SER A 16 -27.67 0.94 -1.37
C SER A 16 -26.78 1.05 -0.12
N CYS A 17 -27.36 1.45 1.01
CA CYS A 17 -26.67 1.51 2.31
C CYS A 17 -26.28 0.12 2.84
N ILE A 18 -27.18 -0.87 2.68
CA ILE A 18 -26.94 -2.25 3.14
C ILE A 18 -25.78 -2.87 2.36
N GLN A 19 -25.70 -2.63 1.05
CA GLN A 19 -24.59 -3.09 0.23
C GLN A 19 -23.24 -2.51 0.71
N LEU A 20 -23.22 -1.24 1.08
CA LEU A 20 -22.05 -0.54 1.59
C LEU A 20 -21.62 -1.10 2.97
N LEU A 21 -22.59 -1.40 3.85
CA LEU A 21 -22.37 -2.03 5.15
C LEU A 21 -21.75 -3.42 5.05
N ILE A 22 -22.17 -4.22 4.06
CA ILE A 22 -21.61 -5.56 3.81
C ILE A 22 -20.20 -5.44 3.18
N GLN A 23 -19.99 -4.45 2.31
CA GLN A 23 -18.73 -4.23 1.62
C GLN A 23 -17.62 -3.76 2.56
N MET A 24 -17.93 -2.94 3.57
CA MET A 24 -16.94 -2.36 4.49
C MET A 24 -16.07 -3.39 5.22
N PRO A 25 -16.62 -4.44 5.87
CA PRO A 25 -15.80 -5.47 6.51
C PRO A 25 -14.88 -6.19 5.54
N ILE A 26 -15.35 -6.44 4.31
CA ILE A 26 -14.56 -7.10 3.25
C ILE A 26 -13.39 -6.19 2.84
N LEU A 27 -13.67 -4.90 2.67
CA LEU A 27 -12.66 -3.91 2.33
C LEU A 27 -11.58 -3.80 3.42
N PHE A 28 -11.97 -3.75 4.71
CA PHE A 28 -11.03 -3.73 5.84
C PHE A 28 -10.19 -5.00 5.92
N ALA A 29 -10.79 -6.18 5.67
CA ALA A 29 -10.06 -7.44 5.62
C ALA A 29 -9.03 -7.42 4.49
N LEU A 30 -9.41 -6.95 3.31
CA LEU A 30 -8.53 -6.82 2.15
C LEU A 30 -7.38 -5.84 2.43
N TYR A 31 -7.68 -4.69 3.02
CA TYR A 31 -6.68 -3.71 3.47
C TYR A 31 -5.65 -4.35 4.40
N ARG A 32 -6.10 -5.13 5.38
CA ARG A 32 -5.21 -5.81 6.33
C ARG A 32 -4.27 -6.80 5.64
N VAL A 33 -4.73 -7.49 4.60
CA VAL A 33 -3.90 -8.39 3.79
C VAL A 33 -2.83 -7.61 3.04
N PHE A 34 -3.19 -6.52 2.37
CA PHE A 34 -2.25 -5.69 1.61
C PHE A 34 -1.20 -5.01 2.49
N TYR A 35 -1.56 -4.59 3.69
CA TYR A 35 -0.60 -3.98 4.62
C TYR A 35 0.37 -5.00 5.26
N ASN A 36 0.04 -6.31 5.24
CA ASN A 36 0.84 -7.35 5.87
C ASN A 36 1.07 -8.52 4.91
N ILE A 37 1.43 -8.25 3.67
CA ILE A 37 1.64 -9.27 2.62
C ILE A 37 2.52 -10.42 3.09
N PRO A 38 3.68 -10.22 3.77
CA PRO A 38 4.51 -11.33 4.22
C PRO A 38 3.83 -12.27 5.22
N ALA A 39 2.84 -11.78 5.98
CA ALA A 39 2.09 -12.61 6.92
C ALA A 39 1.12 -13.60 6.22
N TYR A 40 0.67 -13.26 5.01
CA TYR A 40 -0.33 -14.04 4.26
C TYR A 40 0.24 -14.80 3.07
N LEU A 41 1.33 -14.32 2.47
CA LEU A 41 1.99 -14.94 1.32
C LEU A 41 3.30 -15.61 1.72
N SER A 42 3.27 -16.92 1.86
CA SER A 42 4.45 -17.73 2.25
C SER A 42 5.63 -17.54 1.30
N ASN A 43 5.39 -17.40 0.01
CA ASN A 43 6.43 -17.17 -1.00
C ASN A 43 7.16 -15.83 -0.78
N VAL A 44 6.46 -14.79 -0.39
CA VAL A 44 7.07 -13.49 -0.06
C VAL A 44 7.80 -13.58 1.28
N LYS A 45 7.20 -14.24 2.27
CA LYS A 45 7.81 -14.45 3.58
C LYS A 45 9.13 -15.21 3.48
N SER A 46 9.20 -16.23 2.63
CA SER A 46 10.40 -17.07 2.47
C SER A 46 11.63 -16.29 2.01
N ILE A 47 11.45 -15.20 1.24
CA ILE A 47 12.54 -14.32 0.81
C ILE A 47 13.30 -13.75 2.01
N PHE A 48 12.59 -13.42 3.07
CA PHE A 48 13.14 -12.75 4.24
C PHE A 48 13.54 -13.69 5.38
N THR A 49 13.00 -14.92 5.40
CA THR A 49 13.13 -15.82 6.57
C THR A 49 14.58 -16.08 6.95
N GLY A 50 15.45 -16.36 5.99
CA GLY A 50 16.86 -16.62 6.25
C GLY A 50 17.59 -15.41 6.81
N LEU A 51 17.37 -14.21 6.21
CA LEU A 51 17.98 -12.98 6.69
C LEU A 51 17.43 -12.59 8.08
N ALA A 52 16.11 -12.72 8.29
CA ALA A 52 15.49 -12.43 9.57
C ALA A 52 16.02 -13.30 10.69
N ASP A 53 16.22 -14.60 10.42
CA ASP A 53 16.84 -15.53 11.36
C ASP A 53 18.28 -15.11 11.71
N SER A 54 19.09 -14.80 10.73
CA SER A 54 20.46 -14.32 10.93
C SER A 54 20.50 -13.01 11.74
N ILE A 55 19.59 -12.07 11.48
CA ILE A 55 19.51 -10.79 12.19
C ILE A 55 19.15 -11.00 13.66
N VAL A 56 18.13 -11.81 14.00
CA VAL A 56 17.71 -11.97 15.40
C VAL A 56 18.75 -12.67 16.26
N HIS A 57 19.66 -13.44 15.65
CA HIS A 57 20.79 -14.07 16.34
C HIS A 57 22.03 -13.17 16.44
N THR A 58 22.01 -11.99 15.81
CA THR A 58 23.13 -11.02 15.91
C THR A 58 22.98 -10.16 17.15
N SER A 59 24.07 -10.00 17.91
CA SER A 59 24.06 -9.16 19.12
C SER A 59 23.68 -7.71 18.81
N GLY A 60 22.80 -7.13 19.63
CA GLY A 60 22.37 -5.75 19.47
C GLY A 60 21.33 -5.49 18.37
N TYR A 61 20.83 -6.52 17.69
CA TYR A 61 19.87 -6.38 16.57
C TYR A 61 18.64 -5.55 16.94
N ALA A 62 18.13 -5.69 18.17
CA ALA A 62 16.90 -5.03 18.61
C ALA A 62 16.98 -3.49 18.53
N LYS A 63 18.14 -2.91 18.88
CA LYS A 63 18.39 -1.47 18.79
C LYS A 63 18.40 -0.99 17.35
N VAL A 64 19.08 -1.71 16.47
CA VAL A 64 19.17 -1.39 15.04
C VAL A 64 17.79 -1.50 14.39
N MET A 65 17.10 -2.63 14.62
CA MET A 65 15.77 -2.87 14.04
C MET A 65 14.71 -1.88 14.54
N THR A 66 14.79 -1.42 15.80
CA THR A 66 13.91 -0.36 16.30
C THR A 66 14.13 0.97 15.56
N GLY A 67 15.37 1.29 15.22
CA GLY A 67 15.69 2.47 14.40
C GLY A 67 15.15 2.33 12.98
N LEU A 68 15.32 1.17 12.36
CA LEU A 68 14.86 0.88 11.00
C LEU A 68 13.33 0.78 10.93
N ALA A 69 12.66 0.28 11.97
CA ALA A 69 11.19 0.25 12.04
C ALA A 69 10.58 1.65 11.92
N LYS A 70 11.22 2.67 12.53
CA LYS A 70 10.80 4.07 12.34
C LYS A 70 10.96 4.54 10.90
N THR A 71 12.06 4.16 10.25
CA THR A 71 12.30 4.49 8.83
C THR A 71 11.31 3.80 7.89
N ALA A 72 10.89 2.58 8.24
CA ALA A 72 9.91 1.78 7.50
C ALA A 72 8.44 2.13 7.85
N ASN A 73 8.19 3.07 8.75
CA ASN A 73 6.85 3.40 9.27
C ASN A 73 6.11 2.18 9.87
N VAL A 74 6.85 1.26 10.48
CA VAL A 74 6.29 0.09 11.16
C VAL A 74 6.15 0.40 12.65
N THR A 75 4.92 0.42 13.14
CA THR A 75 4.58 0.73 14.53
C THR A 75 4.18 -0.53 15.30
N GLY A 76 4.29 -0.48 16.63
CA GLY A 76 3.85 -1.58 17.51
C GLY A 76 4.79 -2.80 17.55
N THR A 77 5.98 -2.70 16.96
CA THR A 77 6.97 -3.77 16.96
C THR A 77 7.80 -3.77 18.24
N THR A 78 7.95 -4.96 18.82
CA THR A 78 8.82 -5.16 19.99
C THR A 78 9.83 -6.26 19.67
N PHE A 79 11.10 -5.90 19.60
CA PHE A 79 12.19 -6.84 19.32
C PHE A 79 12.72 -7.40 20.64
N LYS A 80 12.19 -8.57 21.07
CA LYS A 80 12.61 -9.27 22.29
C LYS A 80 12.90 -10.74 21.99
N GLY A 81 14.13 -11.18 22.28
CA GLY A 81 14.55 -12.54 22.04
C GLY A 81 14.70 -12.91 20.56
N THR A 82 14.90 -14.19 20.29
CA THR A 82 15.16 -14.74 18.94
C THR A 82 14.00 -15.55 18.37
N GLY A 83 12.86 -15.53 19.04
CA GLY A 83 11.69 -16.32 18.66
C GLY A 83 10.96 -15.83 17.41
N SER A 84 10.02 -16.63 16.94
CA SER A 84 9.23 -16.39 15.72
C SER A 84 8.52 -15.03 15.69
N ALA A 85 8.13 -14.48 16.84
CA ALA A 85 7.53 -13.15 16.92
C ALA A 85 8.53 -12.07 16.49
N SER A 86 9.78 -12.13 16.99
CA SER A 86 10.83 -11.19 16.60
C SER A 86 11.22 -11.37 15.13
N GLN A 87 11.30 -12.60 14.62
CA GLN A 87 11.54 -12.85 13.20
C GLN A 87 10.45 -12.24 12.33
N ASN A 88 9.17 -12.41 12.68
CA ASN A 88 8.07 -11.80 11.93
C ASN A 88 8.15 -10.26 11.94
N PHE A 89 8.48 -9.64 13.08
CA PHE A 89 8.66 -8.18 13.12
C PHE A 89 9.84 -7.70 12.28
N VAL A 90 10.95 -8.47 12.26
CA VAL A 90 12.07 -8.18 11.35
C VAL A 90 11.62 -8.26 9.90
N ILE A 91 10.86 -9.29 9.52
CA ILE A 91 10.31 -9.44 8.17
C ILE A 91 9.41 -8.27 7.79
N ASP A 92 8.53 -7.83 8.69
CA ASP A 92 7.63 -6.69 8.43
C ASP A 92 8.42 -5.40 8.20
N VAL A 93 9.50 -5.18 8.95
CA VAL A 93 10.39 -4.03 8.76
C VAL A 93 11.13 -4.14 7.43
N LEU A 94 11.75 -5.28 7.13
CA LEU A 94 12.50 -5.48 5.89
C LEU A 94 11.63 -5.30 4.65
N TYR A 95 10.40 -5.81 4.68
CA TYR A 95 9.46 -5.70 3.56
C TYR A 95 9.10 -4.24 3.24
N LYS A 96 8.94 -3.41 4.28
CA LYS A 96 8.55 -1.99 4.14
C LYS A 96 9.75 -1.03 4.11
N LEU A 97 10.97 -1.55 4.16
CA LEU A 97 12.17 -0.75 4.25
C LEU A 97 12.47 -0.05 2.92
N PRO A 98 12.60 1.27 2.87
CA PRO A 98 13.05 1.98 1.66
C PRO A 98 14.54 1.74 1.38
N ASP A 99 15.00 2.01 0.15
CA ASP A 99 16.38 1.74 -0.29
C ASP A 99 17.46 2.33 0.64
N ILE A 100 17.23 3.55 1.14
CA ILE A 100 18.12 4.16 2.13
C ILE A 100 18.20 3.37 3.45
N GLY A 101 17.11 2.66 3.79
CA GLY A 101 17.07 1.79 4.95
C GLY A 101 17.88 0.50 4.75
N TRP A 102 17.89 -0.04 3.53
CA TRP A 102 18.70 -1.21 3.18
C TRP A 102 20.19 -0.91 3.26
N SER A 103 20.63 0.29 2.85
CA SER A 103 22.00 0.74 3.03
C SER A 103 22.39 0.82 4.51
N LYS A 104 21.53 1.43 5.35
CA LYS A 104 21.76 1.50 6.81
C LYS A 104 21.76 0.13 7.48
N LEU A 105 20.92 -0.80 7.00
CA LEU A 105 20.91 -2.18 7.47
C LEU A 105 22.26 -2.85 7.20
N LYS A 106 22.78 -2.69 5.99
CA LYS A 106 24.07 -3.25 5.57
C LYS A 106 25.25 -2.67 6.38
N ASP A 107 25.25 -1.37 6.63
CA ASP A 107 26.25 -0.71 7.46
C ASP A 107 26.21 -1.21 8.91
N SER A 108 25.03 -1.54 9.42
CA SER A 108 24.84 -2.02 10.79
C SER A 108 25.16 -3.50 10.98
N PHE A 109 24.98 -4.32 9.93
CA PHE A 109 25.20 -5.77 9.93
C PHE A 109 26.19 -6.18 8.84
N THR A 110 27.42 -5.69 8.95
CA THR A 110 28.48 -5.91 7.93
C THR A 110 28.76 -7.38 7.64
N SER A 111 28.64 -8.26 8.65
CA SER A 111 28.80 -9.70 8.49
C SER A 111 27.72 -10.37 7.65
N LEU A 112 26.55 -9.72 7.49
CA LEU A 112 25.41 -10.23 6.72
C LEU A 112 25.29 -9.55 5.35
N GLY A 113 26.29 -8.76 4.92
CA GLY A 113 26.21 -7.93 3.72
C GLY A 113 25.79 -8.67 2.46
N SER A 114 26.33 -9.85 2.18
CA SER A 114 25.94 -10.67 1.02
C SER A 114 24.50 -11.19 1.10
N GLN A 115 24.06 -11.56 2.29
CA GLN A 115 22.69 -12.04 2.51
C GLN A 115 21.68 -10.88 2.42
N ILE A 116 22.06 -9.69 2.87
CA ILE A 116 21.25 -8.48 2.72
C ILE A 116 21.10 -8.13 1.24
N ASP A 117 22.20 -8.12 0.48
CA ASP A 117 22.17 -7.81 -0.95
C ASP A 117 21.30 -8.82 -1.74
N SER A 118 21.44 -10.12 -1.47
CA SER A 118 20.65 -11.15 -2.14
C SER A 118 19.16 -11.05 -1.79
N THR A 119 18.82 -10.77 -0.53
CA THR A 119 17.43 -10.58 -0.09
C THR A 119 16.83 -9.32 -0.71
N HIS A 120 17.58 -8.23 -0.76
CA HIS A 120 17.13 -6.99 -1.40
C HIS A 120 16.90 -7.17 -2.91
N ALA A 121 17.80 -7.87 -3.60
CA ALA A 121 17.63 -8.20 -5.02
C ALA A 121 16.41 -9.10 -5.27
N ALA A 122 16.15 -10.08 -4.40
CA ALA A 122 14.97 -10.93 -4.49
C ALA A 122 13.68 -10.13 -4.25
N LEU A 123 13.66 -9.21 -3.28
CA LEU A 123 12.56 -8.31 -3.04
C LEU A 123 12.32 -7.38 -4.24
N HIS A 124 13.39 -6.87 -4.84
CA HIS A 124 13.32 -6.04 -6.03
C HIS A 124 12.59 -6.76 -7.18
N SER A 125 12.86 -8.04 -7.39
CA SER A 125 12.20 -8.82 -8.44
C SER A 125 10.68 -8.98 -8.23
N VAL A 126 10.20 -8.88 -6.99
CA VAL A 126 8.77 -9.00 -6.64
C VAL A 126 8.07 -7.64 -6.62
N ASN A 127 8.75 -6.60 -6.16
CA ASN A 127 8.15 -5.28 -5.91
C ASN A 127 8.29 -4.32 -7.09
N TYR A 128 9.06 -4.66 -8.11
CA TYR A 128 9.27 -3.76 -9.23
C TYR A 128 8.57 -4.24 -10.50
N PHE A 129 7.86 -3.33 -11.13
CA PHE A 129 7.36 -3.47 -12.47
C PHE A 129 8.17 -2.54 -13.39
N GLY A 130 9.14 -3.10 -14.09
CA GLY A 130 10.16 -2.31 -14.78
C GLY A 130 10.99 -1.50 -13.77
N ASN A 131 10.97 -0.18 -13.90
CA ASN A 131 11.66 0.73 -12.97
C ASN A 131 10.74 1.29 -11.86
N LEU A 132 9.47 0.86 -11.83
CA LEU A 132 8.48 1.36 -10.87
C LEU A 132 8.41 0.41 -9.67
N ASN A 133 8.69 0.92 -8.48
CA ASN A 133 8.43 0.22 -7.23
C ASN A 133 6.93 0.30 -6.91
N ILE A 134 6.21 -0.82 -7.06
CA ILE A 134 4.77 -0.90 -6.82
C ILE A 134 4.37 -0.82 -5.33
N SER A 135 5.34 -0.95 -4.43
CA SER A 135 5.11 -0.77 -2.99
C SER A 135 5.26 0.67 -2.52
N ASP A 136 5.67 1.59 -3.41
CA ASP A 136 5.84 3.00 -3.11
C ASP A 136 4.61 3.82 -3.51
N THR A 137 4.43 4.99 -2.89
CA THR A 137 3.33 5.87 -3.27
C THR A 137 3.64 6.62 -4.57
N PRO A 138 2.66 6.85 -5.47
CA PRO A 138 2.88 7.60 -6.70
C PRO A 138 3.50 8.97 -6.46
N TRP A 139 3.08 9.68 -5.42
CA TRP A 139 3.63 10.99 -5.07
C TRP A 139 5.12 10.95 -4.76
N ARG A 140 5.55 9.94 -4.01
CA ARG A 140 6.96 9.77 -3.66
C ARG A 140 7.81 9.41 -4.89
N LEU A 141 7.32 8.55 -5.77
CA LEU A 141 7.98 8.19 -7.02
C LEU A 141 8.10 9.40 -7.97
N ILE A 142 7.05 10.25 -8.04
CA ILE A 142 7.07 11.48 -8.83
C ILE A 142 8.13 12.44 -8.30
N THR A 143 8.08 12.77 -7.00
CA THR A 143 9.03 13.72 -6.38
C THR A 143 10.47 13.22 -6.45
N TYR A 144 10.69 11.93 -6.24
CA TYR A 144 12.02 11.32 -6.37
C TYR A 144 12.52 11.30 -7.81
N GLY A 145 11.66 10.93 -8.77
CA GLY A 145 12.00 10.86 -10.19
C GLY A 145 12.41 12.22 -10.75
N PHE A 146 11.64 13.25 -10.47
CA PHE A 146 11.97 14.61 -10.94
C PHE A 146 13.12 15.23 -10.16
N GLY A 147 13.25 14.96 -8.86
CA GLY A 147 14.36 15.48 -8.02
C GLY A 147 15.72 14.89 -8.36
N ASN A 148 15.77 13.67 -8.89
CA ASN A 148 17.04 12.97 -9.21
C ASN A 148 17.28 12.83 -10.73
N HIS A 149 16.65 13.64 -11.56
CA HIS A 149 16.76 13.60 -13.03
C HIS A 149 16.33 12.27 -13.69
N MET A 150 15.60 11.44 -12.96
CA MET A 150 15.02 10.18 -13.48
C MET A 150 13.61 10.46 -14.06
N VAL A 151 13.55 11.30 -15.08
CA VAL A 151 12.31 11.82 -15.66
C VAL A 151 11.35 10.69 -16.10
N GLY A 152 11.90 9.59 -16.62
CA GLY A 152 11.11 8.42 -17.03
C GLY A 152 10.37 7.77 -15.87
N LEU A 153 10.97 7.73 -14.66
CA LEU A 153 10.33 7.23 -13.45
C LEU A 153 9.18 8.14 -13.01
N GLY A 154 9.44 9.47 -13.01
CA GLY A 154 8.43 10.46 -12.64
C GLY A 154 7.22 10.46 -13.56
N ILE A 155 7.45 10.36 -14.88
CA ILE A 155 6.38 10.27 -15.89
C ILE A 155 5.61 8.95 -15.73
N GLY A 156 6.30 7.81 -15.55
CA GLY A 156 5.67 6.50 -15.35
C GLY A 156 4.77 6.48 -14.11
N ALA A 157 5.24 7.04 -13.00
CA ALA A 157 4.45 7.15 -11.76
C ALA A 157 3.23 8.07 -11.92
N LEU A 158 3.33 9.13 -12.72
CA LEU A 158 2.24 10.07 -12.98
C LEU A 158 1.19 9.50 -13.93
N LEU A 159 1.58 8.58 -14.84
CA LEU A 159 0.64 7.91 -15.74
C LEU A 159 -0.40 7.06 -14.99
N ILE A 160 -0.03 6.41 -13.89
CA ILE A 160 -0.93 5.54 -13.11
C ILE A 160 -2.18 6.30 -12.64
N PRO A 161 -2.07 7.42 -11.89
CA PRO A 161 -3.25 8.17 -11.45
C PRO A 161 -4.00 8.83 -12.62
N ILE A 162 -3.32 9.22 -13.69
CA ILE A 162 -3.97 9.78 -14.89
C ILE A 162 -4.86 8.73 -15.57
N VAL A 163 -4.35 7.51 -15.76
CA VAL A 163 -5.13 6.40 -16.35
C VAL A 163 -6.29 6.02 -15.44
N ALA A 164 -6.07 5.96 -14.13
CA ALA A 164 -7.13 5.71 -13.15
C ALA A 164 -8.23 6.78 -13.21
N TYR A 165 -7.86 8.06 -13.29
CA TYR A 165 -8.81 9.16 -13.45
C TYR A 165 -9.57 9.10 -14.77
N ALA A 166 -8.88 8.84 -15.88
CA ALA A 166 -9.50 8.73 -17.20
C ALA A 166 -10.51 7.59 -17.26
N THR A 167 -10.17 6.41 -16.71
CA THR A 167 -11.08 5.26 -16.61
C THR A 167 -12.28 5.57 -15.73
N GLN A 168 -12.10 6.29 -14.64
CA GLN A 168 -13.20 6.70 -13.76
C GLN A 168 -14.17 7.66 -14.46
N VAL A 169 -13.63 8.66 -15.17
CA VAL A 169 -14.46 9.60 -15.97
C VAL A 169 -15.23 8.86 -17.07
N LEU A 170 -14.58 7.89 -17.73
CA LEU A 170 -15.22 7.07 -18.76
C LEU A 170 -16.36 6.24 -18.16
N ASN A 171 -16.12 5.63 -17.01
CA ASN A 171 -17.11 4.82 -16.29
C ASN A 171 -18.32 5.67 -15.87
N MET A 172 -18.10 6.90 -15.41
CA MET A 172 -19.16 7.85 -15.08
C MET A 172 -20.01 8.24 -16.29
N LYS A 173 -19.41 8.37 -17.48
CA LYS A 173 -20.12 8.69 -18.72
C LYS A 173 -20.95 7.51 -19.24
N MET A 174 -20.47 6.28 -18.98
CA MET A 174 -21.17 5.05 -19.42
C MET A 174 -22.27 4.60 -18.46
N THR A 175 -22.26 5.05 -17.22
CA THR A 175 -23.31 4.72 -16.24
C THR A 175 -24.55 5.57 -16.51
N PRO A 176 -25.75 4.96 -16.72
CA PRO A 176 -27.00 5.68 -16.89
C PRO A 176 -27.25 6.55 -15.66
N GLN A 177 -27.37 7.85 -15.87
CA GLN A 177 -27.62 8.79 -14.78
C GLN A 177 -29.13 8.92 -14.57
N SER A 178 -29.60 8.58 -13.38
CA SER A 178 -30.87 9.06 -12.87
C SER A 178 -30.84 10.59 -12.80
N ASP A 179 -31.98 11.21 -13.06
CA ASP A 179 -32.19 12.64 -13.29
C ASP A 179 -31.19 13.61 -12.66
N GLN A 180 -30.62 14.49 -13.49
CA GLN A 180 -29.59 15.50 -13.15
C GLN A 180 -30.02 16.52 -12.07
N ASN A 181 -31.27 16.49 -11.64
CA ASN A 181 -31.84 17.41 -10.66
C ASN A 181 -31.73 16.92 -9.21
N ASP A 182 -31.27 15.71 -8.97
CA ASP A 182 -31.15 15.18 -7.63
C ASP A 182 -29.84 15.68 -6.97
N GLN A 183 -29.96 16.43 -5.88
CA GLN A 183 -28.85 17.01 -5.12
C GLN A 183 -27.87 15.92 -4.64
N MET A 184 -28.39 14.73 -4.34
CA MET A 184 -27.63 13.56 -3.93
C MET A 184 -26.79 13.00 -5.10
N ALA A 185 -27.32 12.97 -6.32
CA ALA A 185 -26.60 12.53 -7.51
C ALA A 185 -25.42 13.48 -7.84
N ARG A 186 -25.59 14.80 -7.66
CA ARG A 186 -24.51 15.79 -7.81
C ARG A 186 -23.41 15.61 -6.78
N GLN A 187 -23.78 15.34 -5.52
CA GLN A 187 -22.81 15.11 -4.43
C GLN A 187 -22.03 13.82 -4.63
N MET A 188 -22.69 12.72 -5.03
CA MET A 188 -22.03 11.46 -5.39
C MET A 188 -21.08 11.63 -6.57
N ARG A 189 -21.43 12.44 -7.56
CA ARG A 189 -20.59 12.73 -8.72
C ARG A 189 -19.33 13.50 -8.32
N SER A 190 -19.46 14.50 -7.47
CA SER A 190 -18.30 15.29 -6.99
C SER A 190 -17.36 14.42 -6.13
N MET A 191 -17.90 13.56 -5.26
CA MET A 191 -17.10 12.61 -4.49
C MET A 191 -16.40 11.59 -5.39
N SER A 192 -17.08 11.07 -6.40
CA SER A 192 -16.52 10.11 -7.35
C SER A 192 -15.39 10.71 -8.21
N LEU A 193 -15.43 12.01 -8.50
CA LEU A 193 -14.36 12.73 -9.20
C LEU A 193 -13.16 13.06 -8.28
N LEU A 194 -13.40 13.26 -6.98
CA LEU A 194 -12.35 13.55 -6.01
C LEU A 194 -11.60 12.30 -5.55
N MET A 195 -12.26 11.15 -5.53
CA MET A 195 -11.66 9.88 -5.06
C MET A 195 -10.37 9.50 -5.79
N PRO A 196 -10.28 9.55 -7.13
CA PRO A 196 -9.03 9.24 -7.83
C PRO A 196 -7.89 10.23 -7.56
N LEU A 197 -8.21 11.47 -7.18
CA LEU A 197 -7.19 12.44 -6.78
C LEU A 197 -6.56 12.08 -5.43
N MET A 198 -7.31 11.45 -4.53
CA MET A 198 -6.77 10.96 -3.27
C MET A 198 -5.77 9.82 -3.46
N THR A 199 -5.92 8.99 -4.50
CA THR A 199 -4.98 7.89 -4.79
C THR A 199 -3.59 8.38 -5.21
N LEU A 200 -3.45 9.67 -5.53
CA LEU A 200 -2.18 10.29 -5.84
C LEU A 200 -1.32 10.50 -4.57
N PHE A 201 -1.95 10.61 -3.41
CA PHE A 201 -1.31 10.91 -2.13
C PHE A 201 -1.18 9.67 -1.21
N ILE A 202 -1.86 8.59 -1.54
CA ILE A 202 -1.82 7.32 -0.81
C ILE A 202 -0.82 6.39 -1.48
#